data_31bc366c85d6e12222d065da996150f7
#
_entry.id   31bc366c85d6e12222d065da996150f7
#
_cell.length_a   1.000
_cell.length_b   1.000
_cell.length_c   1.000
_cell.angle_alpha   90.00
_cell.angle_beta   90.00
_cell.angle_gamma   90.00
#
_symmetry.space_group_name_H-M   'P 1'
#
loop_
_entity.id
_entity.type
_entity.pdbx_description
1 polymer ?
#
loop_
_entity_poly.entity_id
_entity_poly.type
_entity_poly.pdbx_seq_one_letter_code
_entity_poly.pdbx_strand_id
1 'polypeptide(L)'
;MNGQEAGSPLTPEMLTRFTGGDRSAALCLLAISQRADASGSASFHDVAIAYRADYLEALRAEGRNAEAEAGRLSVDEVRDHVARVVLPRLVAAGAIDPLGALTDETSRVRLGAELRTLHAADAPVLVRTLKHTGEHPTVARRTPPVGQTRVGGHSVLAVEGLVKTYRKRNVVNDVNLQLRQGEIVGLLGPNGAGKTTTFYMIAGLIPPAAGRITFDGEDITRMPMYQRARRGIGYLSQEPSIFRKLTVEENILAILEMQPLSRAERSQRLETLLDELSIRHLRTNKAFALSGGERRRLEITRALVTQPKFMMLDEPFAGVDPIAVHDIQGIVASLKDRGIGVLISDHNVEQTLDIVDRAYIMFDGQVKVSGPVRDLIFDDTVSEVYFGPTLTARLRSRFNAEHPAGVAE
;
A
#
# COMPACT_ATOMS: atom_id res chain seq x y z
N MET A 1 43.65 18.53 -27.45
CA MET A 1 43.59 17.20 -26.85
C MET A 1 42.36 17.22 -25.96
N ASN A 2 41.29 16.69 -26.48
CA ASN A 2 39.93 16.81 -25.89
C ASN A 2 39.69 15.66 -24.94
N GLY A 3 39.49 15.98 -23.65
CA GLY A 3 38.95 15.03 -22.70
C GLY A 3 37.48 14.76 -23.04
N GLN A 4 37.18 13.52 -23.39
CA GLN A 4 35.81 13.02 -23.51
C GLN A 4 35.16 13.13 -22.12
N GLU A 5 34.07 13.88 -22.06
CA GLU A 5 33.13 13.81 -20.95
C GLU A 5 32.53 12.38 -20.93
N ALA A 6 33.01 11.55 -20.01
CA ALA A 6 32.40 10.31 -19.71
C ALA A 6 30.95 10.60 -19.25
N GLY A 7 29.98 10.00 -19.92
CA GLY A 7 28.55 10.17 -19.59
C GLY A 7 28.33 10.05 -18.10
N SER A 8 27.61 10.99 -17.52
CA SER A 8 27.33 11.04 -16.09
C SER A 8 26.70 9.72 -15.63
N PRO A 9 27.21 9.09 -14.57
CA PRO A 9 26.64 7.85 -14.07
C PRO A 9 25.19 8.08 -13.65
N LEU A 10 24.37 7.04 -13.79
CA LEU A 10 22.98 7.07 -13.34
C LEU A 10 22.94 7.36 -11.84
N THR A 11 22.40 8.53 -11.45
CA THR A 11 22.35 8.96 -10.06
C THR A 11 21.05 8.45 -9.37
N PRO A 12 21.03 8.30 -8.04
CA PRO A 12 19.82 7.98 -7.30
C PRO A 12 18.66 8.97 -7.57
N GLU A 13 18.96 10.25 -7.82
CA GLU A 13 17.97 11.26 -8.16
C GLU A 13 17.35 11.03 -9.54
N MET A 14 18.16 10.63 -10.53
CA MET A 14 17.67 10.26 -11.85
C MET A 14 16.78 9.01 -11.79
N LEU A 15 17.17 8.01 -11.01
CA LEU A 15 16.35 6.82 -10.79
C LEU A 15 15.02 7.16 -10.13
N THR A 16 15.02 7.98 -9.09
CA THR A 16 13.80 8.45 -8.44
C THR A 16 12.91 9.23 -9.41
N ARG A 17 13.49 10.05 -10.29
CA ARG A 17 12.76 10.76 -11.34
C ARG A 17 12.07 9.80 -12.31
N PHE A 18 12.77 8.75 -12.77
CA PHE A 18 12.25 7.79 -13.75
C PHE A 18 11.25 6.78 -13.16
N THR A 19 11.41 6.42 -11.91
CA THR A 19 10.58 5.39 -11.27
C THR A 19 9.55 5.97 -10.30
N GLY A 20 9.69 7.24 -9.93
CA GLY A 20 8.85 7.87 -8.89
C GLY A 20 9.03 7.26 -7.50
N GLY A 21 10.10 6.47 -7.28
CA GLY A 21 10.30 5.64 -6.09
C GLY A 21 9.45 4.36 -6.08
N ASP A 22 8.78 4.04 -7.17
CA ASP A 22 7.95 2.85 -7.32
C ASP A 22 8.82 1.63 -7.68
N ARG A 23 8.77 0.60 -6.85
CA ARG A 23 9.51 -0.64 -7.04
C ARG A 23 9.13 -1.37 -8.33
N SER A 24 7.83 -1.43 -8.66
CA SER A 24 7.36 -2.08 -9.87
C SER A 24 7.89 -1.38 -11.11
N ALA A 25 7.96 -0.04 -11.09
CA ALA A 25 8.58 0.74 -12.16
C ALA A 25 10.09 0.47 -12.25
N ALA A 26 10.79 0.37 -11.12
CA ALA A 26 12.22 0.06 -11.07
C ALA A 26 12.53 -1.33 -11.63
N LEU A 27 11.78 -2.36 -11.22
CA LEU A 27 11.92 -3.73 -11.74
C LEU A 27 11.57 -3.84 -13.22
N CYS A 28 10.55 -3.11 -13.68
CA CYS A 28 10.20 -3.07 -15.10
C CYS A 28 11.29 -2.40 -15.94
N LEU A 29 11.85 -1.29 -15.46
CA LEU A 29 12.96 -0.62 -16.11
C LEU A 29 14.22 -1.48 -16.14
N LEU A 30 14.47 -2.24 -15.08
CA LEU A 30 15.53 -3.25 -15.03
C LEU A 30 15.30 -4.33 -16.11
N ALA A 31 14.10 -4.91 -16.18
CA ALA A 31 13.75 -5.92 -17.17
C ALA A 31 13.92 -5.41 -18.62
N ILE A 32 13.50 -4.17 -18.90
CA ILE A 32 13.71 -3.53 -20.21
C ILE A 32 15.21 -3.40 -20.49
N SER A 33 16.00 -2.90 -19.54
CA SER A 33 17.44 -2.66 -19.71
C SER A 33 18.22 -3.96 -19.90
N GLN A 34 17.81 -5.06 -19.26
CA GLN A 34 18.43 -6.38 -19.41
C GLN A 34 18.16 -7.03 -20.79
N ARG A 35 17.02 -6.70 -21.40
CA ARG A 35 16.53 -7.30 -22.67
C ARG A 35 16.69 -6.39 -23.87
N ALA A 36 17.07 -5.13 -23.67
CA ALA A 36 17.25 -4.17 -24.73
C ALA A 36 18.44 -4.54 -25.63
N ASP A 37 18.23 -4.44 -26.93
CA ASP A 37 19.27 -4.53 -27.95
C ASP A 37 20.13 -3.24 -28.01
N ALA A 38 21.10 -3.19 -28.90
CA ALA A 38 21.98 -2.03 -29.09
C ALA A 38 21.23 -0.72 -29.41
N SER A 39 19.97 -0.81 -29.87
CA SER A 39 19.11 0.36 -30.12
C SER A 39 18.33 0.79 -28.85
N GLY A 40 18.49 0.09 -27.73
CA GLY A 40 17.75 0.30 -26.47
C GLY A 40 16.31 -0.18 -26.56
N SER A 41 16.00 -1.15 -27.42
CA SER A 41 14.64 -1.67 -27.66
C SER A 41 14.55 -3.15 -27.25
N ALA A 42 13.49 -3.54 -26.54
CA ALA A 42 13.23 -4.91 -26.10
C ALA A 42 11.85 -5.40 -26.56
N SER A 43 11.71 -6.72 -26.77
CA SER A 43 10.40 -7.34 -26.95
C SER A 43 9.58 -7.20 -25.65
N PHE A 44 8.32 -6.79 -25.76
CA PHE A 44 7.44 -6.65 -24.60
C PHE A 44 7.19 -8.00 -23.89
N HIS A 45 7.12 -9.08 -24.66
CA HIS A 45 7.00 -10.44 -24.13
C HIS A 45 8.21 -10.82 -23.27
N ASP A 46 9.44 -10.57 -23.76
CA ASP A 46 10.68 -10.84 -23.02
C ASP A 46 10.81 -9.96 -21.77
N VAL A 47 10.34 -8.71 -21.87
CA VAL A 47 10.27 -7.80 -20.70
C VAL A 47 9.34 -8.35 -19.64
N ALA A 48 8.16 -8.85 -20.00
CA ALA A 48 7.20 -9.41 -19.06
C ALA A 48 7.75 -10.66 -18.36
N ILE A 49 8.47 -11.53 -19.10
CA ILE A 49 9.15 -12.71 -18.54
C ILE A 49 10.26 -12.30 -17.56
N ALA A 50 11.11 -11.35 -17.95
CA ALA A 50 12.20 -10.86 -17.11
C ALA A 50 11.66 -10.16 -15.86
N TYR A 51 10.69 -9.27 -16.01
CA TYR A 51 10.03 -8.60 -14.89
C TYR A 51 9.44 -9.62 -13.89
N ARG A 52 8.75 -10.65 -14.39
CA ARG A 52 8.23 -11.73 -13.54
C ARG A 52 9.34 -12.42 -12.77
N ALA A 53 10.46 -12.74 -13.42
CA ALA A 53 11.59 -13.40 -12.77
C ALA A 53 12.22 -12.54 -11.69
N ASP A 54 12.50 -11.27 -11.98
CA ASP A 54 13.08 -10.32 -11.04
C ASP A 54 12.12 -10.03 -9.87
N TYR A 55 10.81 -9.96 -10.13
CA TYR A 55 9.80 -9.81 -9.10
C TYR A 55 9.74 -11.02 -8.15
N LEU A 56 9.78 -12.25 -8.69
CA LEU A 56 9.80 -13.47 -7.90
C LEU A 56 11.12 -13.62 -7.12
N GLU A 57 12.27 -13.20 -7.70
CA GLU A 57 13.55 -13.15 -7.00
C GLU A 57 13.51 -12.17 -5.83
N ALA A 58 12.94 -11.00 -6.05
CA ALA A 58 12.75 -9.98 -5.01
C ALA A 58 11.83 -10.48 -3.87
N LEU A 59 10.76 -11.21 -4.18
CA LEU A 59 9.92 -11.87 -3.17
C LEU A 59 10.69 -12.90 -2.34
N ARG A 60 11.56 -13.70 -2.99
CA ARG A 60 12.40 -14.67 -2.29
C ARG A 60 13.43 -14.01 -1.39
N ALA A 61 14.04 -12.93 -1.85
CA ALA A 61 14.99 -12.14 -1.05
C ALA A 61 14.34 -11.54 0.20
N GLU A 62 13.03 -11.29 0.17
CA GLU A 62 12.22 -10.86 1.32
C GLU A 62 11.71 -12.01 2.21
N GLY A 63 12.17 -13.24 2.00
CA GLY A 63 11.69 -14.40 2.73
C GLY A 63 10.28 -14.87 2.34
N ARG A 64 9.67 -14.31 1.28
CA ARG A 64 8.30 -14.58 0.80
C ARG A 64 8.25 -15.74 -0.20
N ASN A 65 8.97 -16.83 0.10
CA ASN A 65 9.13 -17.99 -0.79
C ASN A 65 7.81 -18.64 -1.20
N ALA A 66 6.81 -18.68 -0.32
CA ALA A 66 5.51 -19.29 -0.65
C ALA A 66 4.74 -18.52 -1.72
N GLU A 67 4.86 -17.20 -1.77
CA GLU A 67 4.26 -16.39 -2.85
C GLU A 67 5.04 -16.56 -4.15
N ALA A 68 6.37 -16.65 -4.06
CA ALA A 68 7.23 -16.96 -5.19
C ALA A 68 6.99 -18.37 -5.76
N GLU A 69 6.70 -19.37 -4.90
CA GLU A 69 6.45 -20.77 -5.27
C GLU A 69 5.01 -21.02 -5.69
N ALA A 70 4.04 -20.27 -5.21
CA ALA A 70 2.62 -20.44 -5.53
C ALA A 70 2.32 -20.34 -7.03
N GLY A 71 3.29 -19.89 -7.84
CA GLY A 71 3.27 -19.98 -9.32
C GLY A 71 2.06 -19.30 -10.00
N ARG A 72 1.26 -18.54 -9.24
CA ARG A 72 -0.04 -18.03 -9.65
C ARG A 72 0.01 -16.84 -10.61
N LEU A 73 1.19 -16.24 -10.80
CA LEU A 73 1.34 -15.19 -11.79
C LEU A 73 1.68 -15.84 -13.15
N SER A 74 0.69 -16.00 -14.00
CA SER A 74 0.95 -16.33 -15.41
C SER A 74 1.68 -15.18 -16.10
N VAL A 75 2.43 -15.49 -17.16
CA VAL A 75 3.11 -14.45 -17.96
C VAL A 75 2.10 -13.46 -18.53
N ASP A 76 0.89 -13.93 -18.86
CA ASP A 76 -0.17 -13.09 -19.40
C ASP A 76 -0.73 -12.10 -18.39
N GLU A 77 -0.95 -12.50 -17.13
CA GLU A 77 -1.38 -11.60 -16.05
C GLU A 77 -0.32 -10.54 -15.76
N VAL A 78 0.96 -10.94 -15.74
CA VAL A 78 2.08 -10.01 -15.58
C VAL A 78 2.16 -9.05 -16.75
N ARG A 79 2.02 -9.53 -17.98
CA ARG A 79 2.02 -8.70 -19.19
C ARG A 79 0.92 -7.66 -19.16
N ASP A 80 -0.30 -8.05 -18.79
CA ASP A 80 -1.44 -7.15 -18.65
C ASP A 80 -1.20 -6.08 -17.57
N HIS A 81 -0.66 -6.46 -16.42
CA HIS A 81 -0.32 -5.53 -15.36
C HIS A 81 0.76 -4.53 -15.80
N VAL A 82 1.85 -5.02 -16.37
CA VAL A 82 2.96 -4.18 -16.87
C VAL A 82 2.45 -3.20 -17.92
N ALA A 83 1.65 -3.67 -18.88
CA ALA A 83 1.10 -2.82 -19.95
C ALA A 83 0.19 -1.71 -19.43
N ARG A 84 -0.68 -2.03 -18.48
CA ARG A 84 -1.73 -1.11 -18.00
C ARG A 84 -1.28 -0.20 -16.88
N VAL A 85 -0.36 -0.63 -16.05
CA VAL A 85 0.00 0.06 -14.80
C VAL A 85 1.42 0.62 -14.85
N VAL A 86 2.39 -0.21 -15.22
CA VAL A 86 3.81 0.15 -15.06
C VAL A 86 4.34 0.97 -16.23
N LEU A 87 4.13 0.51 -17.47
CA LEU A 87 4.66 1.21 -18.65
C LEU A 87 4.13 2.64 -18.83
N PRO A 88 2.84 2.96 -18.59
CA PRO A 88 2.36 4.34 -18.68
C PRO A 88 3.09 5.30 -17.72
N ARG A 89 3.48 4.82 -16.54
CA ARG A 89 4.27 5.62 -15.57
C ARG A 89 5.68 5.89 -16.10
N LEU A 90 6.32 4.87 -16.65
CA LEU A 90 7.65 5.02 -17.24
C LEU A 90 7.65 5.94 -18.46
N VAL A 91 6.59 5.92 -19.28
CA VAL A 91 6.39 6.89 -20.38
C VAL A 91 6.25 8.31 -19.84
N ALA A 92 5.39 8.50 -18.84
CA ALA A 92 5.16 9.82 -18.23
C ALA A 92 6.43 10.40 -17.58
N ALA A 93 7.28 9.53 -17.04
CA ALA A 93 8.58 9.92 -16.48
C ALA A 93 9.70 10.12 -17.52
N GLY A 94 9.44 9.84 -18.80
CA GLY A 94 10.44 9.88 -19.87
C GLY A 94 11.47 8.73 -19.79
N ALA A 95 11.22 7.72 -18.99
CA ALA A 95 12.09 6.55 -18.86
C ALA A 95 12.04 5.62 -20.08
N ILE A 96 10.90 5.59 -20.74
CA ILE A 96 10.68 4.88 -22.01
C ILE A 96 10.00 5.78 -23.04
N ASP A 97 10.17 5.47 -24.32
CA ASP A 97 9.50 6.19 -25.39
C ASP A 97 7.98 5.93 -25.39
N PRO A 98 7.15 6.82 -25.96
CA PRO A 98 5.71 6.61 -26.09
C PRO A 98 5.42 5.29 -26.77
N LEU A 99 4.44 4.57 -26.23
CA LEU A 99 4.06 3.23 -26.69
C LEU A 99 3.01 3.30 -27.80
N GLY A 100 3.17 2.43 -28.81
CA GLY A 100 2.07 2.03 -29.68
C GLY A 100 1.11 1.05 -28.98
N ALA A 101 0.17 0.46 -29.74
CA ALA A 101 -0.66 -0.63 -29.22
C ALA A 101 0.22 -1.84 -28.87
N LEU A 102 0.15 -2.32 -27.62
CA LEU A 102 0.85 -3.52 -27.13
C LEU A 102 -0.08 -4.73 -27.28
N THR A 103 -0.36 -5.13 -28.51
CA THR A 103 -1.44 -6.10 -28.82
C THR A 103 -0.94 -7.51 -29.07
N ASP A 104 0.35 -7.70 -29.34
CA ASP A 104 0.92 -9.00 -29.74
C ASP A 104 2.34 -9.22 -29.17
N GLU A 105 2.86 -10.44 -29.41
CA GLU A 105 4.21 -10.84 -28.97
C GLU A 105 5.32 -10.06 -29.70
N THR A 106 5.03 -9.41 -30.81
CA THR A 106 6.01 -8.63 -31.59
C THR A 106 6.14 -7.19 -31.11
N SER A 107 5.25 -6.75 -30.21
CA SER A 107 5.27 -5.41 -29.61
C SER A 107 6.59 -5.14 -28.91
N ARG A 108 7.16 -3.95 -29.11
CA ARG A 108 8.47 -3.57 -28.54
C ARG A 108 8.34 -2.36 -27.63
N VAL A 109 9.15 -2.38 -26.57
CA VAL A 109 9.32 -1.27 -25.64
C VAL A 109 10.73 -0.72 -25.81
N ARG A 110 10.90 0.60 -25.86
CA ARG A 110 12.19 1.26 -26.04
C ARG A 110 12.50 2.19 -24.88
N LEU A 111 13.74 2.14 -24.40
CA LEU A 111 14.26 3.09 -23.39
C LEU A 111 14.13 4.53 -23.91
N GLY A 112 13.83 5.48 -23.02
CA GLY A 112 13.84 6.91 -23.31
C GLY A 112 15.23 7.40 -23.70
N ALA A 113 15.32 8.54 -24.37
CA ALA A 113 16.59 9.03 -24.98
C ALA A 113 17.76 9.08 -24.00
N GLU A 114 17.54 9.55 -22.79
CA GLU A 114 18.56 9.66 -21.75
C GLU A 114 19.08 8.29 -21.28
N LEU A 115 18.16 7.34 -21.03
CA LEU A 115 18.52 5.99 -20.63
C LEU A 115 19.13 5.16 -21.77
N ARG A 116 18.76 5.42 -23.03
CA ARG A 116 19.44 4.82 -24.20
C ARG A 116 20.91 5.22 -24.28
N THR A 117 21.20 6.49 -24.00
CA THR A 117 22.59 6.98 -24.00
C THR A 117 23.42 6.29 -22.93
N LEU A 118 22.86 6.13 -21.73
CA LEU A 118 23.51 5.41 -20.63
C LEU A 118 23.64 3.92 -20.93
N HIS A 119 22.62 3.28 -21.50
CA HIS A 119 22.64 1.89 -21.91
C HIS A 119 23.69 1.62 -22.99
N ALA A 120 23.80 2.49 -23.99
CA ALA A 120 24.81 2.39 -25.04
C ALA A 120 26.25 2.61 -24.52
N ALA A 121 26.43 3.43 -23.46
CA ALA A 121 27.72 3.67 -22.85
C ALA A 121 28.19 2.49 -21.97
N ASP A 122 27.35 1.98 -21.12
CA ASP A 122 27.63 0.84 -20.21
C ASP A 122 26.35 0.16 -19.70
N ALA A 123 25.80 -0.73 -20.51
CA ALA A 123 24.61 -1.51 -20.14
C ALA A 123 24.79 -2.32 -18.83
N PRO A 124 25.93 -2.99 -18.55
CA PRO A 124 26.14 -3.68 -17.29
C PRO A 124 26.07 -2.78 -16.05
N VAL A 125 26.58 -1.55 -16.13
CA VAL A 125 26.49 -0.59 -15.02
C VAL A 125 25.05 -0.14 -14.83
N LEU A 126 24.32 0.19 -15.90
CA LEU A 126 22.90 0.55 -15.83
C LEU A 126 22.07 -0.57 -15.17
N VAL A 127 22.23 -1.80 -15.62
CA VAL A 127 21.55 -2.97 -15.08
C VAL A 127 21.86 -3.18 -13.59
N ARG A 128 23.15 -3.08 -13.21
CA ARG A 128 23.57 -3.23 -11.81
C ARG A 128 22.94 -2.18 -10.90
N THR A 129 22.94 -0.91 -11.35
CA THR A 129 22.37 0.19 -10.58
C THR A 129 20.86 0.05 -10.40
N LEU A 130 20.16 -0.35 -11.46
CA LEU A 130 18.72 -0.61 -11.41
C LEU A 130 18.38 -1.81 -10.51
N LYS A 131 19.21 -2.86 -10.50
CA LYS A 131 19.04 -4.03 -9.64
C LYS A 131 19.09 -3.64 -8.16
N HIS A 132 20.08 -2.87 -7.74
CA HIS A 132 20.18 -2.35 -6.37
C HIS A 132 18.98 -1.47 -5.97
N THR A 133 18.43 -0.71 -6.90
CA THR A 133 17.24 0.13 -6.65
C THR A 133 15.97 -0.73 -6.48
N GLY A 134 15.86 -1.82 -7.23
CA GLY A 134 14.75 -2.78 -7.12
C GLY A 134 14.79 -3.62 -5.83
N GLU A 135 15.99 -3.91 -5.32
CA GLU A 135 16.20 -4.68 -4.08
C GLU A 135 15.96 -3.84 -2.82
N HIS A 136 16.34 -2.56 -2.85
CA HIS A 136 16.15 -1.63 -1.74
C HIS A 136 15.66 -0.29 -2.29
N PRO A 137 14.35 -0.06 -2.38
CA PRO A 137 13.85 1.27 -2.66
C PRO A 137 14.31 2.16 -1.51
N THR A 138 15.37 2.94 -1.73
CA THR A 138 15.66 4.07 -0.88
C THR A 138 14.47 5.02 -1.02
N VAL A 139 13.53 4.91 -0.10
CA VAL A 139 12.57 5.98 0.14
C VAL A 139 13.42 7.20 0.45
N ALA A 140 13.64 8.03 -0.57
CA ALA A 140 14.20 9.34 -0.35
C ALA A 140 13.30 9.98 0.70
N ARG A 141 13.84 10.18 1.92
CA ARG A 141 13.17 10.94 2.97
C ARG A 141 12.89 12.32 2.36
N ARG A 142 11.73 12.46 1.74
CA ARG A 142 11.21 13.79 1.44
C ARG A 142 10.99 14.43 2.79
N THR A 143 11.82 15.40 3.13
CA THR A 143 11.54 16.34 4.19
C THR A 143 10.11 16.83 3.97
N PRO A 144 9.20 16.65 4.93
CA PRO A 144 7.85 17.16 4.80
C PRO A 144 7.93 18.68 4.57
N PRO A 145 7.06 19.25 3.75
CA PRO A 145 7.02 20.69 3.56
C PRO A 145 6.90 21.34 4.93
N VAL A 146 7.82 22.27 5.20
CA VAL A 146 7.85 23.10 6.40
C VAL A 146 6.52 23.85 6.49
N GLY A 147 5.65 23.45 7.40
CA GLY A 147 4.36 24.12 7.58
C GLY A 147 3.29 23.36 8.35
N GLN A 148 3.61 22.25 9.02
CA GLN A 148 2.69 21.70 10.03
C GLN A 148 3.36 21.71 11.39
N THR A 149 2.96 22.70 12.19
CA THR A 149 3.26 22.81 13.61
C THR A 149 2.91 21.47 14.28
N ARG A 150 3.91 20.77 14.81
CA ARG A 150 3.72 19.68 15.77
C ARG A 150 3.01 20.26 16.97
N VAL A 151 1.70 20.16 17.02
CA VAL A 151 0.94 20.35 18.24
C VAL A 151 1.22 19.12 19.09
N GLY A 152 1.86 19.29 20.21
CA GLY A 152 2.23 18.22 21.13
C GLY A 152 0.98 17.51 21.65
N GLY A 153 0.92 16.21 21.45
CA GLY A 153 -0.11 15.29 21.93
C GLY A 153 -0.53 14.34 20.80
N HIS A 154 -0.09 13.07 20.88
CA HIS A 154 -0.58 12.04 19.95
C HIS A 154 -2.05 11.76 20.26
N SER A 155 -2.96 12.02 19.28
CA SER A 155 -4.36 11.67 19.41
C SER A 155 -4.54 10.16 19.66
N VAL A 156 -5.55 9.81 20.44
CA VAL A 156 -5.85 8.43 20.84
C VAL A 156 -7.31 8.11 20.56
N LEU A 157 -7.54 7.01 19.86
CA LEU A 157 -8.85 6.38 19.70
C LEU A 157 -8.87 5.12 20.59
N ALA A 158 -9.76 5.09 21.59
CA ALA A 158 -9.84 3.96 22.51
C ALA A 158 -11.24 3.33 22.53
N VAL A 159 -11.27 2.05 22.75
CA VAL A 159 -12.49 1.20 22.80
C VAL A 159 -12.42 0.38 24.07
N GLU A 160 -13.45 0.43 24.87
CA GLU A 160 -13.52 -0.22 26.18
C GLU A 160 -14.83 -1.02 26.30
N GLY A 161 -14.72 -2.31 26.59
CA GLY A 161 -15.83 -3.19 26.90
C GLY A 161 -16.88 -3.30 25.78
N LEU A 162 -16.46 -3.23 24.50
CA LEU A 162 -17.40 -3.15 23.38
C LEU A 162 -18.16 -4.44 23.19
N VAL A 163 -19.50 -4.35 23.15
CA VAL A 163 -20.40 -5.48 22.95
C VAL A 163 -21.36 -5.22 21.81
N LYS A 164 -21.59 -6.26 20.98
CA LYS A 164 -22.66 -6.28 19.99
C LYS A 164 -23.38 -7.61 19.97
N THR A 165 -24.69 -7.55 20.07
CA THR A 165 -25.55 -8.73 20.10
C THR A 165 -26.45 -8.73 18.86
N TYR A 166 -26.53 -9.86 18.16
CA TYR A 166 -27.52 -10.16 17.13
C TYR A 166 -28.24 -11.46 17.46
N ARG A 167 -29.58 -11.45 17.44
CA ARG A 167 -30.40 -12.65 17.69
C ARG A 167 -29.95 -13.45 18.92
N LYS A 168 -29.74 -12.76 20.06
CA LYS A 168 -29.26 -13.32 21.33
C LYS A 168 -27.84 -13.89 21.36
N ARG A 169 -27.06 -13.73 20.28
CA ARG A 169 -25.64 -14.09 20.24
C ARG A 169 -24.79 -12.84 20.29
N ASN A 170 -23.80 -12.78 21.18
CA ASN A 170 -22.79 -11.75 21.18
C ASN A 170 -21.79 -12.05 20.06
N VAL A 171 -21.79 -11.23 18.99
CA VAL A 171 -20.83 -11.31 17.89
C VAL A 171 -19.59 -10.50 18.19
N VAL A 172 -19.69 -9.54 19.12
CA VAL A 172 -18.58 -8.84 19.76
C VAL A 172 -18.89 -8.85 21.24
N ASN A 173 -17.92 -9.24 22.06
CA ASN A 173 -18.09 -9.48 23.48
C ASN A 173 -16.87 -9.00 24.27
N ASP A 174 -17.00 -7.88 24.94
CA ASP A 174 -15.95 -7.26 25.77
C ASP A 174 -14.66 -6.95 25.01
N VAL A 175 -14.77 -6.33 23.83
CA VAL A 175 -13.60 -5.95 23.03
C VAL A 175 -13.00 -4.64 23.55
N ASN A 176 -11.71 -4.71 23.85
CA ASN A 176 -10.89 -3.59 24.31
C ASN A 176 -9.75 -3.40 23.31
N LEU A 177 -9.58 -2.19 22.76
CA LEU A 177 -8.47 -1.84 21.88
C LEU A 177 -8.15 -0.34 21.96
N GLN A 178 -6.95 -0.01 21.61
CA GLN A 178 -6.47 1.38 21.52
C GLN A 178 -5.69 1.57 20.23
N LEU A 179 -5.85 2.73 19.61
CA LEU A 179 -5.10 3.16 18.43
C LEU A 179 -4.55 4.55 18.69
N ARG A 180 -3.25 4.73 18.48
CA ARG A 180 -2.57 6.01 18.60
C ARG A 180 -2.27 6.58 17.21
N GLN A 181 -2.21 7.88 17.14
CA GLN A 181 -1.79 8.56 15.91
C GLN A 181 -0.33 8.20 15.59
N GLY A 182 -0.05 7.88 14.33
CA GLY A 182 1.29 7.50 13.88
C GLY A 182 1.67 6.04 14.17
N GLU A 183 0.70 5.15 14.46
CA GLU A 183 0.93 3.70 14.50
C GLU A 183 -0.01 2.95 13.55
N ILE A 184 0.40 1.77 13.13
CA ILE A 184 -0.43 0.83 12.37
C ILE A 184 -0.76 -0.36 13.26
N VAL A 185 -2.04 -0.60 13.50
CA VAL A 185 -2.54 -1.66 14.36
C VAL A 185 -3.39 -2.65 13.57
N GLY A 186 -3.07 -3.93 13.66
CA GLY A 186 -3.86 -5.02 13.08
C GLY A 186 -5.01 -5.44 13.99
N LEU A 187 -6.20 -5.68 13.41
CA LEU A 187 -7.29 -6.42 14.05
C LEU A 187 -7.49 -7.71 13.27
N LEU A 188 -6.87 -8.77 13.72
CA LEU A 188 -6.73 -10.04 13.01
C LEU A 188 -7.60 -11.13 13.64
N GLY A 189 -7.88 -12.20 12.92
CA GLY A 189 -8.67 -13.32 13.40
C GLY A 189 -9.42 -14.01 12.27
N PRO A 190 -9.99 -15.20 12.51
CA PRO A 190 -10.72 -15.95 11.50
C PRO A 190 -12.00 -15.24 11.04
N ASN A 191 -12.62 -15.77 9.97
CA ASN A 191 -13.91 -15.29 9.51
C ASN A 191 -14.97 -15.52 10.61
N GLY A 192 -15.81 -14.51 10.81
CA GLY A 192 -16.83 -14.55 11.88
C GLY A 192 -16.33 -14.20 13.29
N ALA A 193 -15.04 -13.85 13.47
CA ALA A 193 -14.49 -13.44 14.76
C ALA A 193 -15.05 -12.10 15.29
N GLY A 194 -15.77 -11.32 14.47
CA GLY A 194 -16.35 -10.05 14.88
C GLY A 194 -15.60 -8.80 14.40
N LYS A 195 -14.53 -8.93 13.61
CA LYS A 195 -13.68 -7.84 13.13
C LYS A 195 -14.48 -6.72 12.44
N THR A 196 -15.17 -7.02 11.35
CA THR A 196 -15.97 -6.04 10.59
C THR A 196 -17.05 -5.39 11.45
N THR A 197 -17.69 -6.17 12.35
CA THR A 197 -18.67 -5.63 13.31
C THR A 197 -18.01 -4.61 14.25
N THR A 198 -16.81 -4.89 14.74
CA THR A 198 -16.02 -3.97 15.56
C THR A 198 -15.67 -2.71 14.78
N PHE A 199 -15.21 -2.84 13.54
CA PHE A 199 -14.97 -1.71 12.63
C PHE A 199 -16.22 -0.85 12.45
N TYR A 200 -17.39 -1.46 12.20
CA TYR A 200 -18.64 -0.71 12.02
C TYR A 200 -19.05 0.07 13.26
N MET A 201 -18.82 -0.50 14.46
CA MET A 201 -19.09 0.21 15.70
C MET A 201 -18.14 1.38 15.90
N ILE A 202 -16.84 1.21 15.63
CA ILE A 202 -15.83 2.26 15.76
C ILE A 202 -16.05 3.35 14.68
N ALA A 203 -16.40 3.00 13.46
CA ALA A 203 -16.75 3.95 12.41
C ALA A 203 -18.07 4.70 12.66
N GLY A 204 -18.94 4.18 13.54
CA GLY A 204 -20.24 4.79 13.83
C GLY A 204 -21.34 4.43 12.81
N LEU A 205 -21.15 3.32 12.09
CA LEU A 205 -22.15 2.74 11.18
C LEU A 205 -23.25 2.00 11.93
N ILE A 206 -22.90 1.32 13.03
CA ILE A 206 -23.82 0.64 13.91
C ILE A 206 -23.55 1.01 15.37
N PRO A 207 -24.59 1.16 16.22
CA PRO A 207 -24.39 1.40 17.64
C PRO A 207 -23.98 0.11 18.35
N PRO A 208 -23.06 0.17 19.33
CA PRO A 208 -22.80 -0.95 20.24
C PRO A 208 -23.99 -1.19 21.17
N ALA A 209 -24.08 -2.41 21.71
CA ALA A 209 -25.06 -2.76 22.76
C ALA A 209 -24.56 -2.33 24.14
N ALA A 210 -23.23 -2.40 24.37
CA ALA A 210 -22.56 -1.92 25.56
C ALA A 210 -21.12 -1.53 25.22
N GLY A 211 -20.42 -0.91 26.19
CA GLY A 211 -19.06 -0.43 26.04
C GLY A 211 -18.98 1.04 25.62
N ARG A 212 -17.76 1.51 25.47
CA ARG A 212 -17.46 2.91 25.22
C ARG A 212 -16.41 3.06 24.12
N ILE A 213 -16.57 4.10 23.30
CA ILE A 213 -15.59 4.52 22.29
C ILE A 213 -15.23 5.96 22.57
N THR A 214 -13.95 6.25 22.74
CA THR A 214 -13.46 7.60 23.02
C THR A 214 -12.45 8.06 21.96
N PHE A 215 -12.47 9.34 21.66
CA PHE A 215 -11.51 10.03 20.80
C PHE A 215 -10.91 11.18 21.61
N ASP A 216 -9.62 11.13 21.89
CA ASP A 216 -8.93 12.07 22.77
C ASP A 216 -9.63 12.25 24.13
N GLY A 217 -10.16 11.14 24.68
CA GLY A 217 -10.90 11.11 25.96
C GLY A 217 -12.37 11.53 25.84
N GLU A 218 -12.80 12.12 24.74
CA GLU A 218 -14.21 12.48 24.50
C GLU A 218 -15.01 11.26 24.08
N ASP A 219 -16.17 11.05 24.67
CA ASP A 219 -17.08 9.95 24.34
C ASP A 219 -17.77 10.18 23.00
N ILE A 220 -17.46 9.31 22.03
CA ILE A 220 -18.06 9.33 20.70
C ILE A 220 -18.98 8.11 20.45
N THR A 221 -19.31 7.32 21.47
CA THR A 221 -20.02 6.04 21.35
C THR A 221 -21.31 6.15 20.58
N ARG A 222 -22.10 7.21 20.82
CA ARG A 222 -23.39 7.45 20.17
C ARG A 222 -23.31 8.38 18.95
N MET A 223 -22.11 8.86 18.63
CA MET A 223 -21.88 9.79 17.52
C MET A 223 -21.99 9.05 16.19
N PRO A 224 -22.82 9.53 15.24
CA PRO A 224 -22.93 8.90 13.92
C PRO A 224 -21.67 9.10 13.07
N MET A 225 -21.48 8.23 12.08
CA MET A 225 -20.29 8.17 11.22
C MET A 225 -19.85 9.53 10.66
N TYR A 226 -20.79 10.35 10.14
CA TYR A 226 -20.45 11.65 9.52
C TYR A 226 -19.84 12.63 10.53
N GLN A 227 -20.24 12.59 11.79
CA GLN A 227 -19.66 13.41 12.84
C GLN A 227 -18.27 12.92 13.24
N ARG A 228 -18.07 11.58 13.30
CA ARG A 228 -16.74 10.99 13.54
C ARG A 228 -15.77 11.28 12.40
N ALA A 229 -16.25 11.27 11.16
CA ALA A 229 -15.46 11.65 9.99
C ALA A 229 -14.97 13.11 10.09
N ARG A 230 -15.84 14.04 10.52
CA ARG A 230 -15.47 15.46 10.75
C ARG A 230 -14.46 15.65 11.90
N ARG A 231 -14.37 14.69 12.82
CA ARG A 231 -13.37 14.68 13.90
C ARG A 231 -12.04 14.05 13.48
N GLY A 232 -11.99 13.47 12.29
CA GLY A 232 -10.77 12.90 11.74
C GLY A 232 -10.71 11.38 11.81
N ILE A 233 -11.85 10.65 11.81
CA ILE A 233 -11.90 9.21 11.66
C ILE A 233 -12.31 8.89 10.22
N GLY A 234 -11.35 8.47 9.39
CA GLY A 234 -11.59 7.96 8.04
C GLY A 234 -11.94 6.47 8.07
N TYR A 235 -12.80 6.04 7.15
CA TYR A 235 -13.16 4.63 7.00
C TYR A 235 -13.13 4.21 5.53
N LEU A 236 -12.42 3.13 5.26
CA LEU A 236 -12.34 2.48 3.97
C LEU A 236 -13.00 1.11 4.08
N SER A 237 -14.15 0.95 3.43
CA SER A 237 -14.92 -0.29 3.46
C SER A 237 -14.29 -1.38 2.59
N GLN A 238 -14.64 -2.63 2.88
CA GLN A 238 -14.32 -3.78 2.04
C GLN A 238 -14.96 -3.64 0.64
N GLU A 239 -16.23 -3.18 0.58
CA GLU A 239 -16.92 -2.98 -0.69
C GLU A 239 -16.46 -1.69 -1.38
N PRO A 240 -16.33 -1.71 -2.73
CA PRO A 240 -15.93 -0.53 -3.49
C PRO A 240 -16.90 0.65 -3.30
N SER A 241 -16.34 1.81 -2.93
CA SER A 241 -17.10 3.02 -2.60
C SER A 241 -16.98 4.15 -3.63
N ILE A 242 -16.31 3.91 -4.76
CA ILE A 242 -16.08 4.93 -5.79
C ILE A 242 -17.33 5.29 -6.60
N PHE A 243 -17.40 6.50 -7.09
CA PHE A 243 -18.41 6.91 -8.07
C PHE A 243 -18.00 6.42 -9.47
N ARG A 244 -18.46 5.24 -9.85
CA ARG A 244 -18.02 4.50 -11.04
C ARG A 244 -18.09 5.27 -12.36
N LYS A 245 -19.09 6.15 -12.52
CA LYS A 245 -19.29 6.96 -13.72
C LYS A 245 -18.48 8.25 -13.77
N LEU A 246 -17.90 8.66 -12.66
CA LEU A 246 -17.03 9.83 -12.57
C LEU A 246 -15.59 9.46 -12.94
N THR A 247 -14.81 10.45 -13.36
CA THR A 247 -13.35 10.30 -13.53
C THR A 247 -12.66 10.21 -12.18
N VAL A 248 -11.37 9.88 -12.17
CA VAL A 248 -10.53 9.91 -10.97
C VAL A 248 -10.56 11.30 -10.34
N GLU A 249 -10.34 12.35 -11.14
CA GLU A 249 -10.40 13.75 -10.69
C GLU A 249 -11.77 14.11 -10.13
N GLU A 250 -12.85 13.81 -10.85
CA GLU A 250 -14.23 14.08 -10.41
C GLU A 250 -14.56 13.36 -9.10
N ASN A 251 -14.05 12.13 -8.89
CA ASN A 251 -14.22 11.41 -7.63
C ASN A 251 -13.59 12.12 -6.42
N ILE A 252 -12.41 12.72 -6.60
CA ILE A 252 -11.71 13.46 -5.55
C ILE A 252 -12.39 14.81 -5.33
N LEU A 253 -12.71 15.54 -6.42
CA LEU A 253 -13.38 16.83 -6.38
C LEU A 253 -14.72 16.75 -5.67
N ALA A 254 -15.51 15.69 -5.89
CA ALA A 254 -16.81 15.52 -5.22
C ALA A 254 -16.71 15.55 -3.68
N ILE A 255 -15.57 15.10 -3.11
CA ILE A 255 -15.35 15.18 -1.67
C ILE A 255 -14.72 16.52 -1.27
N LEU A 256 -13.81 17.07 -2.10
CA LEU A 256 -13.20 18.38 -1.86
C LEU A 256 -14.23 19.51 -1.84
N GLU A 257 -15.29 19.43 -2.67
CA GLU A 257 -16.37 20.40 -2.71
C GLU A 257 -17.19 20.46 -1.41
N MET A 258 -17.19 19.37 -0.65
CA MET A 258 -17.84 19.32 0.67
C MET A 258 -16.98 19.92 1.78
N GLN A 259 -15.72 20.28 1.50
CA GLN A 259 -14.81 20.90 2.45
C GLN A 259 -14.92 22.43 2.38
N PRO A 260 -14.69 23.14 3.49
CA PRO A 260 -14.71 24.62 3.54
C PRO A 260 -13.43 25.21 2.90
N LEU A 261 -13.18 24.88 1.64
CA LEU A 261 -12.00 25.31 0.88
C LEU A 261 -12.42 26.25 -0.26
N SER A 262 -11.60 27.25 -0.55
CA SER A 262 -11.72 28.06 -1.76
C SER A 262 -11.45 27.23 -3.02
N ARG A 263 -11.83 27.76 -4.19
CA ARG A 263 -11.57 27.09 -5.47
C ARG A 263 -10.07 26.85 -5.70
N ALA A 264 -9.22 27.81 -5.34
CA ALA A 264 -7.77 27.69 -5.48
C ALA A 264 -7.20 26.60 -4.57
N GLU A 265 -7.61 26.56 -3.30
CA GLU A 265 -7.19 25.54 -2.34
C GLU A 265 -7.65 24.14 -2.76
N ARG A 266 -8.88 23.99 -3.27
CA ARG A 266 -9.37 22.71 -3.82
C ARG A 266 -8.51 22.23 -4.98
N SER A 267 -8.18 23.13 -5.93
CA SER A 267 -7.32 22.79 -7.06
C SER A 267 -5.94 22.35 -6.60
N GLN A 268 -5.33 23.10 -5.69
CA GLN A 268 -4.02 22.75 -5.12
C GLN A 268 -4.06 21.40 -4.39
N ARG A 269 -5.09 21.17 -3.58
CA ARG A 269 -5.26 19.94 -2.81
C ARG A 269 -5.49 18.73 -3.73
N LEU A 270 -6.26 18.90 -4.81
CA LEU A 270 -6.45 17.88 -5.84
C LEU A 270 -5.10 17.45 -6.45
N GLU A 271 -4.29 18.43 -6.89
CA GLU A 271 -2.97 18.13 -7.48
C GLU A 271 -2.08 17.38 -6.50
N THR A 272 -2.03 17.82 -5.24
CA THR A 272 -1.28 17.15 -4.17
C THR A 272 -1.73 15.70 -3.98
N LEU A 273 -3.03 15.44 -3.91
CA LEU A 273 -3.57 14.10 -3.69
C LEU A 273 -3.33 13.17 -4.87
N LEU A 274 -3.40 13.67 -6.11
CA LEU A 274 -3.10 12.91 -7.31
C LEU A 274 -1.63 12.46 -7.34
N ASP A 275 -0.72 13.31 -6.86
CA ASP A 275 0.71 13.02 -6.80
C ASP A 275 1.05 12.07 -5.64
N GLU A 276 0.51 12.34 -4.45
CA GLU A 276 0.80 11.58 -3.23
C GLU A 276 0.54 10.08 -3.41
N LEU A 277 -0.53 9.71 -4.13
CA LEU A 277 -0.90 8.32 -4.35
C LEU A 277 -0.60 7.84 -5.78
N SER A 278 0.18 8.59 -6.53
CA SER A 278 0.67 8.22 -7.88
C SER A 278 -0.47 7.86 -8.85
N ILE A 279 -1.59 8.60 -8.80
CA ILE A 279 -2.75 8.40 -9.69
C ILE A 279 -3.00 9.55 -10.67
N ARG A 280 -2.07 10.50 -10.79
CA ARG A 280 -2.17 11.65 -11.71
C ARG A 280 -2.37 11.22 -13.17
N HIS A 281 -1.70 10.16 -13.59
CA HIS A 281 -1.78 9.63 -14.96
C HIS A 281 -3.16 9.04 -15.29
N LEU A 282 -3.98 8.74 -14.27
CA LEU A 282 -5.35 8.23 -14.40
C LEU A 282 -6.42 9.32 -14.30
N ARG A 283 -6.02 10.56 -14.15
CA ARG A 283 -6.85 11.72 -13.82
C ARG A 283 -8.17 11.78 -14.57
N THR A 284 -8.13 11.58 -15.88
CA THR A 284 -9.29 11.65 -16.79
C THR A 284 -9.97 10.31 -17.02
N ASN A 285 -9.41 9.21 -16.50
CA ASN A 285 -9.97 7.88 -16.66
C ASN A 285 -11.26 7.77 -15.83
N LYS A 286 -12.29 7.13 -16.41
CA LYS A 286 -13.51 6.82 -15.67
C LYS A 286 -13.22 5.71 -14.65
N ALA A 287 -13.76 5.86 -13.44
CA ALA A 287 -13.46 4.96 -12.33
C ALA A 287 -13.87 3.50 -12.57
N PHE A 288 -14.84 3.23 -13.45
CA PHE A 288 -15.20 1.86 -13.82
C PHE A 288 -14.13 1.14 -14.63
N ALA A 289 -13.21 1.88 -15.29
CA ALA A 289 -12.15 1.33 -16.13
C ALA A 289 -10.85 1.04 -15.33
N LEU A 290 -10.82 1.37 -14.06
CA LEU A 290 -9.65 1.17 -13.19
C LEU A 290 -9.49 -0.31 -12.81
N SER A 291 -8.23 -0.77 -12.76
CA SER A 291 -7.86 -2.04 -12.14
C SER A 291 -8.22 -2.08 -10.65
N GLY A 292 -8.15 -3.25 -10.01
CA GLY A 292 -8.40 -3.41 -8.58
C GLY A 292 -7.50 -2.51 -7.72
N GLY A 293 -6.21 -2.53 -7.99
CA GLY A 293 -5.23 -1.71 -7.27
C GLY A 293 -5.40 -0.21 -7.48
N GLU A 294 -5.63 0.24 -8.73
CA GLU A 294 -5.89 1.66 -9.04
C GLU A 294 -7.17 2.15 -8.37
N ARG A 295 -8.20 1.32 -8.36
CA ARG A 295 -9.46 1.60 -7.67
C ARG A 295 -9.20 1.78 -6.17
N ARG A 296 -8.44 0.87 -5.57
CA ARG A 296 -8.12 0.94 -4.13
C ARG A 296 -7.32 2.19 -3.79
N ARG A 297 -6.36 2.58 -4.64
CA ARG A 297 -5.64 3.86 -4.50
C ARG A 297 -6.59 5.06 -4.54
N LEU A 298 -7.53 5.09 -5.49
CA LEU A 298 -8.54 6.16 -5.57
C LEU A 298 -9.43 6.21 -4.32
N GLU A 299 -9.83 5.08 -3.77
CA GLU A 299 -10.62 5.00 -2.54
C GLU A 299 -9.86 5.56 -1.34
N ILE A 300 -8.58 5.19 -1.19
CA ILE A 300 -7.71 5.73 -0.14
C ILE A 300 -7.53 7.23 -0.35
N THR A 301 -7.28 7.69 -1.59
CA THR A 301 -7.16 9.12 -1.92
C THR A 301 -8.39 9.90 -1.46
N ARG A 302 -9.59 9.40 -1.75
CA ARG A 302 -10.85 10.03 -1.34
C ARG A 302 -10.98 10.12 0.18
N ALA A 303 -10.59 9.07 0.90
CA ALA A 303 -10.62 9.08 2.36
C ALA A 303 -9.62 10.09 2.95
N LEU A 304 -8.49 10.33 2.28
CA LEU A 304 -7.47 11.30 2.70
C LEU A 304 -7.85 12.77 2.41
N VAL A 305 -8.89 13.03 1.61
CA VAL A 305 -9.40 14.39 1.37
C VAL A 305 -9.73 15.10 2.68
N THR A 306 -10.32 14.38 3.63
CA THR A 306 -10.76 14.93 4.92
C THR A 306 -9.63 15.08 5.94
N GLN A 307 -8.37 14.77 5.57
CA GLN A 307 -7.20 14.85 6.45
C GLN A 307 -7.40 14.11 7.80
N PRO A 308 -7.73 12.82 7.76
CA PRO A 308 -8.06 12.09 8.98
C PRO A 308 -6.85 11.95 9.91
N LYS A 309 -7.09 11.93 11.22
CA LYS A 309 -6.11 11.54 12.23
C LYS A 309 -5.99 10.02 12.34
N PHE A 310 -7.09 9.31 12.07
CA PHE A 310 -7.18 7.85 12.08
C PHE A 310 -7.83 7.34 10.81
N MET A 311 -7.26 6.29 10.24
CA MET A 311 -7.81 5.56 9.11
C MET A 311 -8.16 4.12 9.52
N MET A 312 -9.37 3.73 9.22
CA MET A 312 -9.84 2.36 9.44
C MET A 312 -9.95 1.68 8.07
N LEU A 313 -9.15 0.64 7.85
CA LEU A 313 -9.03 -0.08 6.59
C LEU A 313 -9.60 -1.50 6.77
N ASP A 314 -10.80 -1.75 6.25
CA ASP A 314 -11.44 -3.06 6.31
C ASP A 314 -11.10 -3.85 5.04
N GLU A 315 -10.30 -4.90 5.19
CA GLU A 315 -9.78 -5.76 4.12
C GLU A 315 -9.23 -4.98 2.91
N PRO A 316 -8.21 -4.12 3.10
CA PRO A 316 -7.72 -3.27 2.01
C PRO A 316 -7.06 -4.05 0.86
N PHE A 317 -6.66 -5.28 1.08
CA PHE A 317 -6.00 -6.14 0.08
C PHE A 317 -6.98 -7.07 -0.64
N ALA A 318 -8.26 -7.12 -0.22
CA ALA A 318 -9.25 -8.00 -0.82
C ALA A 318 -9.52 -7.64 -2.30
N GLY A 319 -9.43 -8.64 -3.17
CA GLY A 319 -9.69 -8.46 -4.61
C GLY A 319 -8.65 -7.62 -5.36
N VAL A 320 -7.50 -7.41 -4.74
CA VAL A 320 -6.34 -6.75 -5.35
C VAL A 320 -5.37 -7.82 -5.84
N ASP A 321 -4.78 -7.60 -7.01
CA ASP A 321 -3.76 -8.51 -7.52
C ASP A 321 -2.49 -8.46 -6.63
N PRO A 322 -1.74 -9.57 -6.54
CA PRO A 322 -0.58 -9.67 -5.64
C PRO A 322 0.49 -8.60 -5.89
N ILE A 323 0.62 -8.11 -7.13
CA ILE A 323 1.60 -7.07 -7.48
C ILE A 323 1.16 -5.73 -6.89
N ALA A 324 -0.12 -5.39 -7.04
CA ALA A 324 -0.67 -4.14 -6.52
C ALA A 324 -0.81 -4.13 -4.98
N VAL A 325 -0.81 -5.28 -4.32
CA VAL A 325 -0.84 -5.35 -2.84
C VAL A 325 0.35 -4.63 -2.24
N HIS A 326 1.57 -4.82 -2.77
CA HIS A 326 2.76 -4.12 -2.29
C HIS A 326 2.64 -2.60 -2.37
N ASP A 327 2.07 -2.12 -3.48
CA ASP A 327 1.85 -0.70 -3.66
C ASP A 327 0.90 -0.16 -2.58
N ILE A 328 -0.16 -0.93 -2.26
CA ILE A 328 -1.10 -0.55 -1.21
C ILE A 328 -0.44 -0.64 0.18
N GLN A 329 0.37 -1.67 0.44
CA GLN A 329 1.17 -1.75 1.67
C GLN A 329 2.07 -0.52 1.84
N GLY A 330 2.78 -0.11 0.77
CA GLY A 330 3.60 1.10 0.76
C GLY A 330 2.78 2.37 1.05
N ILE A 331 1.58 2.48 0.49
CA ILE A 331 0.65 3.58 0.79
C ILE A 331 0.26 3.56 2.27
N VAL A 332 -0.16 2.41 2.80
CA VAL A 332 -0.58 2.28 4.21
C VAL A 332 0.58 2.63 5.15
N ALA A 333 1.80 2.14 4.86
CA ALA A 333 2.99 2.50 5.62
C ALA A 333 3.25 4.01 5.61
N SER A 334 3.07 4.67 4.44
CA SER A 334 3.23 6.13 4.33
C SER A 334 2.22 6.94 5.16
N LEU A 335 1.06 6.39 5.49
CA LEU A 335 0.08 7.05 6.37
C LEU A 335 0.65 7.23 7.77
N LYS A 336 1.39 6.25 8.28
CA LYS A 336 2.10 6.33 9.56
C LYS A 336 3.11 7.46 9.57
N ASP A 337 3.93 7.60 8.51
CA ASP A 337 4.92 8.67 8.38
C ASP A 337 4.27 10.06 8.34
N ARG A 338 3.03 10.13 7.88
CA ARG A 338 2.19 11.34 7.89
C ARG A 338 1.53 11.61 9.24
N GLY A 339 1.80 10.78 10.25
CA GLY A 339 1.20 10.89 11.58
C GLY A 339 -0.26 10.44 11.63
N ILE A 340 -0.72 9.60 10.71
CA ILE A 340 -2.07 9.04 10.71
C ILE A 340 -2.01 7.68 11.43
N GLY A 341 -2.87 7.46 12.44
CA GLY A 341 -3.04 6.14 13.04
C GLY A 341 -3.90 5.25 12.15
N VAL A 342 -3.48 4.01 11.92
CA VAL A 342 -4.19 3.08 11.04
C VAL A 342 -4.65 1.86 11.80
N LEU A 343 -5.95 1.55 11.75
CA LEU A 343 -6.50 0.25 12.15
C LEU A 343 -6.82 -0.54 10.88
N ILE A 344 -6.20 -1.70 10.72
CA ILE A 344 -6.36 -2.55 9.54
C ILE A 344 -6.87 -3.93 9.92
N SER A 345 -7.86 -4.45 9.18
CA SER A 345 -8.21 -5.87 9.17
C SER A 345 -7.95 -6.47 7.81
N ASP A 346 -7.47 -7.68 7.75
CA ASP A 346 -7.41 -8.45 6.50
C ASP A 346 -7.44 -9.95 6.82
N HIS A 347 -7.83 -10.74 5.83
CA HIS A 347 -7.77 -12.20 5.91
C HIS A 347 -6.38 -12.72 5.52
N ASN A 348 -5.57 -11.91 4.82
CA ASN A 348 -4.19 -12.24 4.51
C ASN A 348 -3.28 -11.78 5.65
N VAL A 349 -3.03 -12.74 6.55
CA VAL A 349 -2.24 -12.51 7.77
C VAL A 349 -0.84 -12.01 7.47
N GLU A 350 -0.14 -12.69 6.54
CA GLU A 350 1.26 -12.39 6.22
C GLU A 350 1.39 -10.96 5.71
N GLN A 351 0.57 -10.58 4.73
CA GLN A 351 0.60 -9.23 4.16
C GLN A 351 0.29 -8.14 5.19
N THR A 352 -0.55 -8.46 6.18
CA THR A 352 -0.90 -7.51 7.22
C THR A 352 0.22 -7.39 8.25
N LEU A 353 0.80 -8.52 8.69
CA LEU A 353 1.90 -8.54 9.66
C LEU A 353 3.16 -7.81 9.16
N ASP A 354 3.34 -7.70 7.83
CA ASP A 354 4.46 -6.98 7.23
C ASP A 354 4.45 -5.46 7.49
N ILE A 355 3.28 -4.90 7.79
CA ILE A 355 3.12 -3.44 7.87
C ILE A 355 2.61 -2.94 9.23
N VAL A 356 2.13 -3.83 10.10
CA VAL A 356 1.61 -3.43 11.41
C VAL A 356 2.72 -3.38 12.48
N ASP A 357 2.62 -2.44 13.41
CA ASP A 357 3.52 -2.36 14.57
C ASP A 357 3.13 -3.39 15.64
N ARG A 358 1.81 -3.61 15.80
CA ARG A 358 1.23 -4.55 16.75
C ARG A 358 -0.17 -4.97 16.28
N ALA A 359 -0.70 -6.03 16.86
CA ALA A 359 -2.04 -6.46 16.51
C ALA A 359 -2.84 -6.96 17.71
N TYR A 360 -4.16 -7.01 17.51
CA TYR A 360 -5.14 -7.66 18.36
C TYR A 360 -5.66 -8.89 17.62
N ILE A 361 -5.60 -10.05 18.26
CA ILE A 361 -6.10 -11.32 17.73
C ILE A 361 -7.48 -11.56 18.27
N MET A 362 -8.49 -11.46 17.40
CA MET A 362 -9.88 -11.73 17.74
C MET A 362 -10.26 -13.18 17.45
N PHE A 363 -10.96 -13.78 18.39
CA PHE A 363 -11.57 -15.10 18.24
C PHE A 363 -12.88 -15.14 19.02
N ASP A 364 -13.94 -15.66 18.40
CA ASP A 364 -15.29 -15.80 18.96
C ASP A 364 -15.79 -14.51 19.67
N GLY A 365 -15.64 -13.39 18.99
CA GLY A 365 -16.10 -12.07 19.44
C GLY A 365 -15.24 -11.37 20.49
N GLN A 366 -14.12 -11.94 20.90
CA GLN A 366 -13.23 -11.41 21.94
C GLN A 366 -11.82 -11.20 21.42
N VAL A 367 -11.08 -10.24 21.98
CA VAL A 367 -9.63 -10.17 21.85
C VAL A 367 -9.02 -11.21 22.78
N LYS A 368 -8.29 -12.16 22.21
CA LYS A 368 -7.62 -13.23 22.99
C LYS A 368 -6.18 -12.89 23.34
N VAL A 369 -5.46 -12.32 22.37
CA VAL A 369 -4.05 -11.92 22.55
C VAL A 369 -3.86 -10.58 21.86
N SER A 370 -2.97 -9.75 22.39
CA SER A 370 -2.56 -8.49 21.75
C SER A 370 -1.12 -8.17 22.11
N GLY A 371 -0.39 -7.59 21.16
CA GLY A 371 1.00 -7.20 21.38
C GLY A 371 1.73 -6.85 20.08
N PRO A 372 3.02 -6.53 20.17
CA PRO A 372 3.90 -6.40 19.02
C PRO A 372 3.89 -7.65 18.13
N VAL A 373 4.12 -7.48 16.85
CA VAL A 373 4.11 -8.60 15.88
C VAL A 373 5.01 -9.75 16.31
N ARG A 374 6.21 -9.44 16.81
CA ARG A 374 7.15 -10.44 17.32
C ARG A 374 6.51 -11.35 18.37
N ASP A 375 5.90 -10.76 19.37
CA ASP A 375 5.34 -11.50 20.51
C ASP A 375 4.20 -12.41 20.05
N LEU A 376 3.37 -11.93 19.11
CA LEU A 376 2.28 -12.70 18.53
C LEU A 376 2.75 -13.90 17.68
N ILE A 377 3.86 -13.76 16.95
CA ILE A 377 4.45 -14.85 16.15
C ILE A 377 4.93 -16.00 17.04
N PHE A 378 5.44 -15.68 18.25
CA PHE A 378 5.96 -16.66 19.17
C PHE A 378 4.94 -17.11 20.25
N ASP A 379 3.73 -16.56 20.25
CA ASP A 379 2.66 -16.96 21.16
C ASP A 379 2.01 -18.27 20.68
N ASP A 380 1.99 -19.26 21.56
CA ASP A 380 1.44 -20.59 21.24
C ASP A 380 -0.08 -20.55 21.10
N THR A 381 -0.79 -19.70 21.86
CA THR A 381 -2.23 -19.51 21.75
C THR A 381 -2.61 -18.96 20.38
N VAL A 382 -1.87 -17.97 19.88
CA VAL A 382 -2.07 -17.40 18.53
C VAL A 382 -1.81 -18.45 17.47
N SER A 383 -0.77 -19.28 17.65
CA SER A 383 -0.44 -20.38 16.76
C SER A 383 -1.57 -21.41 16.67
N GLU A 384 -2.13 -21.80 17.80
CA GLU A 384 -3.21 -22.81 17.86
C GLU A 384 -4.54 -22.28 17.32
N VAL A 385 -4.91 -21.06 17.69
CA VAL A 385 -6.26 -20.51 17.44
C VAL A 385 -6.38 -19.87 16.06
N TYR A 386 -5.26 -19.35 15.50
CA TYR A 386 -5.35 -18.51 14.30
C TYR A 386 -4.33 -18.84 13.20
N PHE A 387 -3.03 -18.89 13.48
CA PHE A 387 -2.03 -19.10 12.44
C PHE A 387 -2.00 -20.54 11.92
N GLY A 388 -2.17 -21.50 12.82
CA GLY A 388 -1.92 -22.92 12.53
C GLY A 388 -0.44 -23.24 12.39
N PRO A 389 -0.06 -24.53 12.42
CA PRO A 389 1.36 -24.95 12.53
C PRO A 389 2.20 -24.52 11.33
N THR A 390 1.66 -24.60 10.13
CA THR A 390 2.41 -24.31 8.89
C THR A 390 2.76 -22.83 8.78
N LEU A 391 1.78 -21.94 9.01
CA LEU A 391 2.01 -20.50 8.95
C LEU A 391 2.92 -20.03 10.09
N THR A 392 2.72 -20.57 11.31
CA THR A 392 3.57 -20.27 12.47
C THR A 392 5.03 -20.62 12.20
N ALA A 393 5.31 -21.83 11.69
CA ALA A 393 6.68 -22.24 11.37
C ALA A 393 7.34 -21.30 10.35
N ARG A 394 6.59 -20.87 9.34
CA ARG A 394 7.05 -19.94 8.30
C ARG A 394 7.34 -18.56 8.86
N LEU A 395 6.41 -18.00 9.65
CA LEU A 395 6.58 -16.69 10.27
C LEU A 395 7.76 -16.66 11.24
N ARG A 396 7.91 -17.70 12.09
CA ARG A 396 9.05 -17.84 13.03
C ARG A 396 10.37 -17.94 12.29
N SER A 397 10.44 -18.73 11.21
CA SER A 397 11.64 -18.87 10.39
C SER A 397 12.05 -17.54 9.74
N ARG A 398 11.08 -16.85 9.13
CA ARG A 398 11.29 -15.55 8.50
C ARG A 398 11.74 -14.49 9.51
N PHE A 399 11.07 -14.42 10.64
CA PHE A 399 11.42 -13.45 11.69
C PHE A 399 12.82 -13.66 12.26
N ASN A 400 13.23 -14.91 12.46
CA ASN A 400 14.58 -15.25 12.92
C ASN A 400 15.65 -14.94 11.86
N ALA A 401 15.32 -15.04 10.57
CA ALA A 401 16.22 -14.67 9.49
C ALA A 401 16.42 -13.15 9.38
N GLU A 402 15.37 -12.38 9.61
CA GLU A 402 15.38 -10.90 9.57
C GLU A 402 16.03 -10.31 10.86
N HIS A 403 15.98 -11.04 11.99
CA HIS A 403 16.51 -10.62 13.29
C HIS A 403 17.39 -11.74 13.88
N PRO A 404 18.58 -12.02 13.32
CA PRO A 404 19.46 -13.05 13.86
C PRO A 404 19.82 -12.71 15.32
N ALA A 405 19.59 -13.67 16.21
CA ALA A 405 19.92 -13.55 17.64
C ALA A 405 21.42 -13.30 17.80
N GLY A 406 21.85 -12.07 17.97
CA GLY A 406 23.29 -11.79 18.14
C GLY A 406 23.72 -10.33 17.96
N VAL A 407 22.83 -9.34 18.15
CA VAL A 407 23.28 -7.96 18.43
C VAL A 407 22.41 -7.44 19.58
N ALA A 408 22.83 -7.78 20.80
CA ALA A 408 22.38 -7.06 21.99
C ALA A 408 23.20 -5.76 22.03
N GLU A 409 22.54 -4.62 21.88
CA GLU A 409 23.01 -3.38 22.45
C GLU A 409 22.40 -3.15 23.82
#